data_544dd694b1b0a3944638e4a160dda091
#
_entry.id   544dd694b1b0a3944638e4a160dda091
#
_cell.length_a   1.000
_cell.length_b   1.000
_cell.length_c   1.000
_cell.angle_alpha   90.00
_cell.angle_beta   90.00
_cell.angle_gamma   90.00
#
_symmetry.space_group_name_H-M   'P 1'
#
loop_
_entity.id
_entity.type
_entity.pdbx_description
1 polymer ?
#
loop_
_entity_poly.entity_id
_entity_poly.type
_entity_poly.pdbx_seq_one_letter_code
_entity_poly.pdbx_strand_id
1 'polypeptide(L)'
;MIRTVLAAMALCLAVASPLRAQAAFDETTERAAIFGVVSDMQAAWNRGDYRGYMQGFKNPDVVFVSGGKIKNGWQGALDDYIRNYGPTPESRGTLTFYDMTVEFLAPDAAQLIGHYRLDRPERPMEGINTRLFRKIDGRWVIALNHVSAYEVAPTQQAR
;
A
#
# COMPACT_ATOMS: atom_id res chain seq x y z
N MET A 1 -9.18 53.63 59.09
CA MET A 1 -8.31 52.91 58.09
C MET A 1 -9.08 51.68 57.63
N ILE A 2 -9.71 51.80 56.47
CA ILE A 2 -10.54 50.72 55.88
C ILE A 2 -9.69 50.08 54.75
N ARG A 3 -9.34 48.80 54.91
CA ARG A 3 -8.61 48.02 53.89
C ARG A 3 -9.64 47.33 53.02
N THR A 4 -9.77 47.76 51.78
CA THR A 4 -10.60 47.12 50.75
C THR A 4 -9.81 45.97 50.16
N VAL A 5 -10.31 44.74 50.28
CA VAL A 5 -9.76 43.54 49.66
C VAL A 5 -10.50 43.33 48.32
N LEU A 6 -9.81 43.51 47.19
CA LEU A 6 -10.32 43.18 45.87
C LEU A 6 -10.10 41.67 45.62
N ALA A 7 -11.18 40.92 45.54
CA ALA A 7 -11.14 39.53 45.08
C ALA A 7 -11.16 39.48 43.55
N ALA A 8 -10.06 39.05 42.95
CA ALA A 8 -9.98 38.79 41.52
C ALA A 8 -10.59 37.38 41.22
N MET A 9 -11.72 37.38 40.55
CA MET A 9 -12.41 36.17 40.10
C MET A 9 -11.84 35.77 38.71
N ALA A 10 -10.96 34.76 38.68
CA ALA A 10 -10.43 34.21 37.45
C ALA A 10 -11.48 33.33 36.76
N LEU A 11 -12.02 33.77 35.63
CA LEU A 11 -12.97 33.06 34.80
C LEU A 11 -12.17 32.06 33.90
N CYS A 12 -12.12 30.78 34.30
CA CYS A 12 -11.57 29.71 33.44
C CYS A 12 -12.55 29.40 32.31
N LEU A 13 -12.28 29.94 31.13
CA LEU A 13 -12.94 29.52 29.89
C LEU A 13 -12.45 28.10 29.51
N ALA A 14 -13.24 27.07 29.81
CA ALA A 14 -13.02 25.74 29.30
C ALA A 14 -13.30 25.71 27.78
N VAL A 15 -12.24 25.66 26.97
CA VAL A 15 -12.35 25.47 25.54
C VAL A 15 -12.72 23.99 25.31
N ALA A 16 -14.01 23.70 25.12
CA ALA A 16 -14.50 22.41 24.71
C ALA A 16 -14.07 22.19 23.26
N SER A 17 -12.98 21.46 23.05
CA SER A 17 -12.63 20.97 21.71
C SER A 17 -13.73 19.99 21.24
N PRO A 18 -14.31 20.17 20.03
CA PRO A 18 -15.29 19.22 19.53
C PRO A 18 -14.63 17.85 19.39
N LEU A 19 -15.09 16.88 20.18
CA LEU A 19 -14.73 15.48 20.01
C LEU A 19 -15.25 15.06 18.65
N ARG A 20 -14.36 15.04 17.65
CA ARG A 20 -14.69 14.56 16.31
C ARG A 20 -15.02 13.08 16.46
N ALA A 21 -16.30 12.73 16.39
CA ALA A 21 -16.73 11.33 16.40
C ALA A 21 -15.97 10.62 15.28
N GLN A 22 -15.04 9.74 15.64
CA GLN A 22 -14.33 8.91 14.70
C GLN A 22 -15.37 8.00 14.09
N ALA A 23 -15.58 8.07 12.75
CA ALA A 23 -16.50 7.19 12.07
C ALA A 23 -16.18 5.75 12.45
N ALA A 24 -17.21 4.97 12.78
CA ALA A 24 -17.04 3.58 13.15
C ALA A 24 -16.30 2.85 12.01
N PHE A 25 -15.35 2.00 12.39
CA PHE A 25 -14.60 1.19 11.44
C PHE A 25 -15.56 0.24 10.70
N ASP A 26 -15.70 0.41 9.39
CA ASP A 26 -16.49 -0.47 8.53
C ASP A 26 -15.55 -1.36 7.70
N GLU A 27 -15.43 -2.59 8.12
CA GLU A 27 -14.54 -3.58 7.49
C GLU A 27 -14.82 -3.77 6.00
N THR A 28 -16.08 -3.73 5.57
CA THR A 28 -16.46 -3.91 4.16
C THR A 28 -15.91 -2.77 3.30
N THR A 29 -16.11 -1.54 3.73
CA THR A 29 -15.59 -0.34 3.05
C THR A 29 -14.08 -0.32 3.04
N GLU A 30 -13.44 -0.66 4.16
CA GLU A 30 -11.98 -0.63 4.26
C GLU A 30 -11.34 -1.74 3.41
N ARG A 31 -11.94 -2.91 3.34
CA ARG A 31 -11.51 -4.01 2.47
C ARG A 31 -11.60 -3.63 0.99
N ALA A 32 -12.70 -3.02 0.58
CA ALA A 32 -12.87 -2.52 -0.77
C ALA A 32 -11.80 -1.45 -1.12
N ALA A 33 -11.47 -0.57 -0.18
CA ALA A 33 -10.43 0.44 -0.36
C ALA A 33 -9.04 -0.19 -0.56
N ILE A 34 -8.69 -1.25 0.20
CA ILE A 34 -7.43 -1.99 0.01
C ILE A 34 -7.39 -2.68 -1.35
N PHE A 35 -8.47 -3.34 -1.77
CA PHE A 35 -8.53 -3.94 -3.10
C PHE A 35 -8.47 -2.90 -4.21
N GLY A 36 -9.03 -1.71 -4.01
CA GLY A 36 -8.89 -0.57 -4.91
C GLY A 36 -7.43 -0.18 -5.13
N VAL A 37 -6.64 -0.08 -4.06
CA VAL A 37 -5.19 0.20 -4.17
C VAL A 37 -4.50 -0.85 -5.05
N VAL A 38 -4.77 -2.14 -4.83
CA VAL A 38 -4.15 -3.22 -5.61
C VAL A 38 -4.57 -3.18 -7.08
N SER A 39 -5.86 -2.91 -7.34
CA SER A 39 -6.39 -2.75 -8.70
C SER A 39 -5.73 -1.59 -9.45
N ASP A 40 -5.58 -0.43 -8.80
CA ASP A 40 -4.92 0.74 -9.38
C ASP A 40 -3.45 0.47 -9.68
N MET A 41 -2.76 -0.24 -8.79
CA MET A 41 -1.39 -0.69 -9.00
C MET A 41 -1.28 -1.60 -10.23
N GLN A 42 -2.15 -2.61 -10.36
CA GLN A 42 -2.18 -3.51 -11.51
C GLN A 42 -2.42 -2.73 -12.81
N ALA A 43 -3.39 -1.83 -12.82
CA ALA A 43 -3.69 -0.99 -13.96
C ALA A 43 -2.51 -0.08 -14.35
N ALA A 44 -1.84 0.52 -13.36
CA ALA A 44 -0.65 1.34 -13.57
C ALA A 44 0.50 0.53 -14.19
N TRP A 45 0.79 -0.65 -13.64
CA TRP A 45 1.79 -1.57 -14.20
C TRP A 45 1.49 -1.89 -15.66
N ASN A 46 0.28 -2.32 -15.97
CA ASN A 46 -0.10 -2.80 -17.31
C ASN A 46 -0.04 -1.70 -18.38
N ARG A 47 -0.17 -0.42 -18.00
CA ARG A 47 0.08 0.71 -18.93
C ARG A 47 1.52 1.23 -18.93
N GLY A 48 2.43 0.64 -18.14
CA GLY A 48 3.84 1.05 -18.07
C GLY A 48 4.13 2.23 -17.15
N ASP A 49 3.18 2.59 -16.30
CA ASP A 49 3.31 3.67 -15.34
C ASP A 49 3.88 3.13 -14.02
N TYR A 50 5.20 2.94 -13.95
CA TYR A 50 5.85 2.47 -12.72
C TYR A 50 5.70 3.43 -11.56
N ARG A 51 5.64 4.74 -11.83
CA ARG A 51 5.41 5.73 -10.78
C ARG A 51 3.99 5.61 -10.22
N GLY A 52 3.00 5.42 -11.08
CA GLY A 52 1.62 5.11 -10.67
C GLY A 52 1.52 3.82 -9.88
N TYR A 53 2.22 2.75 -10.30
CA TYR A 53 2.32 1.51 -9.54
C TYR A 53 2.87 1.73 -8.13
N MET A 54 3.89 2.56 -8.00
CA MET A 54 4.51 2.87 -6.72
C MET A 54 3.64 3.74 -5.80
N GLN A 55 2.54 4.37 -6.29
CA GLN A 55 1.61 5.11 -5.42
C GLN A 55 0.87 4.23 -4.41
N GLY A 56 0.79 2.92 -4.65
CA GLY A 56 0.26 1.96 -3.68
C GLY A 56 1.17 1.72 -2.48
N PHE A 57 2.42 2.19 -2.51
CA PHE A 57 3.40 1.96 -1.46
C PHE A 57 3.62 3.18 -0.59
N LYS A 58 3.94 2.95 0.69
CA LYS A 58 4.32 3.99 1.63
C LYS A 58 5.56 4.75 1.13
N ASN A 59 5.47 6.06 1.05
CA ASN A 59 6.57 6.94 0.69
C ASN A 59 6.96 7.79 1.91
N PRO A 60 8.26 7.91 2.30
CA PRO A 60 9.42 7.32 1.62
C PRO A 60 9.80 5.89 2.08
N ASP A 61 9.25 5.37 3.19
CA ASP A 61 9.82 4.29 4.01
C ASP A 61 9.13 2.94 3.79
N VAL A 62 8.93 2.52 2.54
CA VAL A 62 8.46 1.16 2.25
C VAL A 62 9.59 0.15 2.37
N VAL A 63 9.28 -1.06 2.88
CA VAL A 63 10.20 -2.20 2.96
C VAL A 63 9.83 -3.23 1.90
N PHE A 64 10.80 -3.65 1.09
CA PHE A 64 10.66 -4.77 0.16
C PHE A 64 11.51 -5.95 0.61
N VAL A 65 10.91 -7.14 0.61
CA VAL A 65 11.59 -8.42 0.88
C VAL A 65 11.40 -9.32 -0.32
N SER A 66 12.49 -9.70 -0.97
CA SER A 66 12.43 -10.59 -2.15
C SER A 66 13.80 -11.22 -2.44
N GLY A 67 13.82 -12.47 -2.87
CA GLY A 67 15.04 -13.16 -3.28
C GLY A 67 16.12 -13.20 -2.18
N GLY A 68 15.71 -13.34 -0.92
CA GLY A 68 16.61 -13.35 0.24
C GLY A 68 17.23 -11.98 0.59
N LYS A 69 16.69 -10.89 0.04
CA LYS A 69 17.20 -9.52 0.26
C LYS A 69 16.14 -8.62 0.84
N ILE A 70 16.55 -7.68 1.67
CA ILE A 70 15.72 -6.58 2.16
C ILE A 70 16.20 -5.30 1.49
N LYS A 71 15.27 -4.55 0.93
CA LYS A 71 15.50 -3.22 0.35
C LYS A 71 14.53 -2.24 0.97
N ASN A 72 15.00 -1.06 1.30
CA ASN A 72 14.21 0.01 1.88
C ASN A 72 14.11 1.19 0.93
N GLY A 73 12.99 1.87 0.98
CA GLY A 73 12.79 3.14 0.31
C GLY A 73 12.03 3.06 -1.00
N TRP A 74 11.14 4.03 -1.17
CA TRP A 74 10.24 4.16 -2.30
C TRP A 74 10.98 4.49 -3.60
N GLN A 75 11.92 5.46 -3.56
CA GLN A 75 12.63 5.90 -4.76
C GLN A 75 13.54 4.81 -5.31
N GLY A 76 14.29 4.13 -4.44
CA GLY A 76 15.16 3.03 -4.87
C GLY A 76 14.39 1.87 -5.50
N ALA A 77 13.19 1.58 -5.00
CA ALA A 77 12.30 0.57 -5.59
C ALA A 77 11.79 1.00 -6.97
N LEU A 78 11.39 2.26 -7.14
CA LEU A 78 10.98 2.80 -8.44
C LEU A 78 12.10 2.68 -9.47
N ASP A 79 13.32 3.08 -9.10
CA ASP A 79 14.49 3.02 -9.99
C ASP A 79 14.81 1.57 -10.39
N ASP A 80 14.65 0.62 -9.45
CA ASP A 80 14.80 -0.81 -9.72
C ASP A 80 13.73 -1.34 -10.70
N TYR A 81 12.48 -0.92 -10.57
CA TYR A 81 11.42 -1.31 -11.51
C TYR A 81 11.71 -0.78 -12.92
N ILE A 82 12.04 0.50 -13.05
CA ILE A 82 12.38 1.11 -14.35
C ILE A 82 13.56 0.39 -15.01
N ARG A 83 14.59 0.07 -14.24
CA ARG A 83 15.81 -0.59 -14.75
C ARG A 83 15.59 -2.05 -15.16
N ASN A 84 14.82 -2.81 -14.34
CA ASN A 84 14.76 -4.26 -14.48
C ASN A 84 13.63 -4.75 -15.40
N TYR A 85 12.59 -3.95 -15.61
CA TYR A 85 11.42 -4.36 -16.40
C TYR A 85 11.31 -3.64 -17.75
N GLY A 86 12.07 -2.56 -17.96
CA GLY A 86 12.14 -1.85 -19.23
C GLY A 86 10.85 -1.15 -19.65
N PRO A 87 10.87 -0.45 -20.78
CA PRO A 87 9.77 0.42 -21.21
C PRO A 87 8.69 -0.28 -22.04
N THR A 88 8.99 -1.45 -22.64
CA THR A 88 8.07 -2.08 -23.60
C THR A 88 7.10 -3.05 -22.91
N PRO A 89 5.92 -3.31 -23.50
CA PRO A 89 4.98 -4.31 -22.99
C PRO A 89 5.61 -5.69 -22.86
N GLU A 90 6.44 -6.10 -23.82
CA GLU A 90 7.10 -7.42 -23.87
C GLU A 90 8.10 -7.58 -22.72
N SER A 91 8.92 -6.55 -22.44
CA SER A 91 9.89 -6.59 -21.35
C SER A 91 9.23 -6.52 -19.98
N ARG A 92 8.19 -5.69 -19.84
CA ARG A 92 7.44 -5.50 -18.60
C ARG A 92 6.54 -6.68 -18.25
N GLY A 93 5.83 -7.20 -19.25
CA GLY A 93 4.79 -8.21 -19.10
C GLY A 93 3.48 -7.66 -18.56
N THR A 94 2.45 -8.51 -18.59
CA THR A 94 1.13 -8.24 -18.03
C THR A 94 1.06 -8.77 -16.61
N LEU A 95 0.73 -7.90 -15.67
CA LEU A 95 0.57 -8.23 -14.26
C LEU A 95 -0.89 -8.52 -13.95
N THR A 96 -1.13 -9.62 -13.25
CA THR A 96 -2.45 -9.98 -12.71
C THR A 96 -2.29 -10.37 -11.24
N PHE A 97 -3.12 -9.79 -10.36
CA PHE A 97 -3.27 -10.22 -8.98
C PHE A 97 -4.57 -11.03 -8.85
N TYR A 98 -4.53 -12.11 -8.07
CA TYR A 98 -5.69 -13.01 -7.89
C TYR A 98 -5.65 -13.73 -6.54
N ASP A 99 -6.76 -14.35 -6.15
CA ASP A 99 -6.91 -15.12 -4.90
C ASP A 99 -6.40 -14.36 -3.67
N MET A 100 -6.84 -13.10 -3.55
CA MET A 100 -6.40 -12.20 -2.48
C MET A 100 -7.30 -12.29 -1.26
N THR A 101 -6.68 -12.39 -0.09
CA THR A 101 -7.34 -12.30 1.22
C THR A 101 -6.79 -11.12 2.01
N VAL A 102 -7.66 -10.45 2.77
CA VAL A 102 -7.31 -9.35 3.66
C VAL A 102 -7.74 -9.70 5.08
N GLU A 103 -6.84 -9.54 6.04
CA GLU A 103 -7.10 -9.63 7.47
C GLU A 103 -6.77 -8.29 8.11
N PHE A 104 -7.72 -7.73 8.88
CA PHE A 104 -7.50 -6.50 9.63
C PHE A 104 -6.85 -6.82 10.97
N LEU A 105 -5.70 -6.21 11.22
CA LEU A 105 -4.93 -6.34 12.48
C LEU A 105 -5.29 -5.22 13.45
N ALA A 106 -5.73 -4.07 12.91
CA ALA A 106 -6.20 -2.88 13.62
C ALA A 106 -7.00 -2.00 12.65
N PRO A 107 -7.71 -0.96 13.11
CA PRO A 107 -8.42 -0.04 12.22
C PRO A 107 -7.55 0.68 11.19
N ASP A 108 -6.23 0.72 11.41
CA ASP A 108 -5.23 1.36 10.54
C ASP A 108 -4.16 0.39 10.03
N ALA A 109 -4.33 -0.92 10.25
CA ALA A 109 -3.38 -1.94 9.83
C ALA A 109 -4.08 -3.20 9.31
N ALA A 110 -3.63 -3.71 8.16
CA ALA A 110 -4.15 -4.93 7.57
C ALA A 110 -3.02 -5.73 6.90
N GLN A 111 -3.19 -7.06 6.90
CA GLN A 111 -2.38 -7.96 6.11
C GLN A 111 -3.16 -8.36 4.87
N LEU A 112 -2.49 -8.35 3.70
CA LEU A 112 -3.00 -8.96 2.48
C LEU A 112 -2.05 -10.07 2.05
N ILE A 113 -2.62 -11.25 1.77
CA ILE A 113 -1.92 -12.35 1.10
C ILE A 113 -2.66 -12.60 -0.22
N GLY A 114 -1.92 -12.71 -1.31
CA GLY A 114 -2.52 -12.96 -2.61
C GLY A 114 -1.50 -13.43 -3.63
N HIS A 115 -1.97 -14.09 -4.65
CA HIS A 115 -1.17 -14.54 -5.77
C HIS A 115 -0.98 -13.43 -6.79
N TYR A 116 0.11 -13.55 -7.56
CA TYR A 116 0.30 -12.77 -8.77
C TYR A 116 0.90 -13.61 -9.87
N ARG A 117 0.58 -13.23 -11.10
CA ARG A 117 1.24 -13.69 -12.32
C ARG A 117 1.76 -12.49 -13.09
N LEU A 118 3.01 -12.59 -13.53
CA LEU A 118 3.63 -11.68 -14.47
C LEU A 118 3.87 -12.45 -15.78
N ASP A 119 2.99 -12.25 -16.73
CA ASP A 119 3.00 -12.95 -18.01
C ASP A 119 3.81 -12.16 -19.02
N ARG A 120 4.91 -12.74 -19.51
CA ARG A 120 5.82 -12.14 -20.49
C ARG A 120 6.53 -13.22 -21.28
N PRO A 121 7.04 -12.93 -22.52
CA PRO A 121 7.69 -13.92 -23.36
C PRO A 121 8.90 -14.57 -22.70
N GLU A 122 9.72 -13.76 -22.03
CA GLU A 122 10.91 -14.23 -21.33
C GLU A 122 10.69 -14.21 -19.82
N ARG A 123 10.99 -15.35 -19.16
CA ARG A 123 10.94 -15.51 -17.72
C ARG A 123 9.60 -15.09 -17.08
N PRO A 124 8.46 -15.65 -17.53
CA PRO A 124 7.20 -15.41 -16.85
C PRO A 124 7.29 -15.91 -15.41
N MET A 125 6.61 -15.23 -14.49
CA MET A 125 6.74 -15.49 -13.06
C MET A 125 5.36 -15.62 -12.42
N GLU A 126 5.30 -16.47 -11.43
CA GLU A 126 4.20 -16.53 -10.47
C GLU A 126 4.74 -16.43 -9.06
N GLY A 127 3.87 -16.08 -8.14
CA GLY A 127 4.26 -16.04 -6.74
C GLY A 127 3.17 -15.53 -5.83
N ILE A 128 3.58 -15.36 -4.58
CA ILE A 128 2.73 -14.86 -3.51
C ILE A 128 3.30 -13.53 -3.01
N ASN A 129 2.40 -12.57 -2.84
CA ASN A 129 2.68 -11.33 -2.13
C ASN A 129 2.10 -11.44 -0.72
N THR A 130 2.93 -11.18 0.29
CA THR A 130 2.48 -10.88 1.65
C THR A 130 2.73 -9.40 1.89
N ARG A 131 1.67 -8.64 2.13
CA ARG A 131 1.71 -7.18 2.22
C ARG A 131 1.17 -6.71 3.56
N LEU A 132 1.93 -5.85 4.24
CA LEU A 132 1.40 -5.10 5.39
C LEU A 132 0.91 -3.75 4.88
N PHE A 133 -0.39 -3.52 5.01
CA PHE A 133 -1.01 -2.23 4.74
C PHE A 133 -1.08 -1.39 6.03
N ARG A 134 -0.88 -0.09 5.88
CA ARG A 134 -1.14 0.92 6.91
C ARG A 134 -2.04 2.00 6.34
N LYS A 135 -2.97 2.47 7.16
CA LYS A 135 -3.82 3.62 6.81
C LYS A 135 -3.17 4.87 7.34
N ILE A 136 -2.67 5.73 6.44
CA ILE A 136 -1.95 6.97 6.75
C ILE A 136 -2.72 8.12 6.10
N ASP A 137 -3.09 9.11 6.88
CA ASP A 137 -3.88 10.27 6.43
C ASP A 137 -5.14 9.86 5.65
N GLY A 138 -5.83 8.81 6.14
CA GLY A 138 -7.05 8.28 5.54
C GLY A 138 -6.85 7.39 4.31
N ARG A 139 -5.62 7.13 3.87
CA ARG A 139 -5.29 6.32 2.69
C ARG A 139 -4.57 5.04 3.07
N TRP A 140 -4.98 3.91 2.48
CA TRP A 140 -4.27 2.66 2.60
C TRP A 140 -3.05 2.64 1.69
N VAL A 141 -1.88 2.29 2.25
CA VAL A 141 -0.62 2.13 1.53
C VAL A 141 0.13 0.90 2.04
N ILE A 142 0.89 0.27 1.17
CA ILE A 142 1.72 -0.89 1.52
C ILE A 142 2.99 -0.39 2.22
N ALA A 143 3.16 -0.74 3.49
CA ALA A 143 4.34 -0.42 4.28
C ALA A 143 5.45 -1.48 4.16
N LEU A 144 5.04 -2.75 3.96
CA LEU A 144 5.95 -3.85 3.67
C LEU A 144 5.38 -4.72 2.56
N ASN A 145 6.21 -5.11 1.60
CA ASN A 145 5.88 -6.06 0.53
C ASN A 145 6.90 -7.18 0.52
N HIS A 146 6.47 -8.39 0.85
CA HIS A 146 7.26 -9.60 0.72
C HIS A 146 6.80 -10.38 -0.51
N VAL A 147 7.74 -10.76 -1.36
CA VAL A 147 7.49 -11.50 -2.59
C VAL A 147 8.21 -12.83 -2.53
N SER A 148 7.44 -13.92 -2.59
CA SER A 148 7.92 -15.26 -2.87
C SER A 148 7.54 -15.61 -4.31
N ALA A 149 8.52 -15.85 -5.18
CA ALA A 149 8.31 -15.98 -6.62
C ALA A 149 9.10 -17.14 -7.21
N TYR A 150 8.56 -17.69 -8.30
CA TYR A 150 9.24 -18.71 -9.11
C TYR A 150 8.94 -18.47 -10.60
N GLU A 151 9.83 -18.97 -11.46
CA GLU A 151 9.63 -18.93 -12.91
C GLU A 151 8.66 -20.03 -13.35
N VAL A 152 7.77 -19.70 -14.26
CA VAL A 152 6.82 -20.65 -14.86
C VAL A 152 7.03 -20.77 -16.35
N ALA A 153 6.45 -21.80 -16.97
CA ALA A 153 6.47 -21.90 -18.43
C ALA A 153 5.67 -20.74 -19.06
N PRO A 154 6.11 -20.21 -20.22
CA PRO A 154 5.33 -19.22 -20.96
C PRO A 154 3.94 -19.77 -21.30
N THR A 155 2.91 -18.92 -21.18
CA THR A 155 1.57 -19.29 -21.61
C THR A 155 1.59 -19.49 -23.14
N GLN A 156 1.29 -20.69 -23.61
CA GLN A 156 1.12 -20.92 -25.05
C GLN A 156 -0.10 -20.11 -25.49
N GLN A 157 0.13 -19.02 -26.22
CA GLN A 157 -0.95 -18.35 -26.92
C GLN A 157 -1.49 -19.33 -27.95
N ALA A 158 -2.76 -19.72 -27.80
CA ALA A 158 -3.45 -20.47 -28.84
C ALA A 158 -3.41 -19.65 -30.13
N ARG A 159 -2.80 -20.19 -31.18
CA ARG A 159 -2.72 -19.58 -32.51
C ARG A 159 -4.08 -19.65 -33.19
#